data_fedd68a19ef20f5f32e2f9f8241d3ca8
#
_entry.id   fedd68a19ef20f5f32e2f9f8241d3ca8
#
_cell.length_a   1.000
_cell.length_b   1.000
_cell.length_c   1.000
_cell.angle_alpha   90.00
_cell.angle_beta   90.00
_cell.angle_gamma   90.00
#
_symmetry.space_group_name_H-M   'P 1'
#
loop_
_entity.id
_entity.type
_entity.pdbx_description
1 polymer ?
#
loop_
_entity_poly.entity_id
_entity_poly.type
_entity_poly.pdbx_seq_one_letter_code
_entity_poly.pdbx_strand_id
1 'polypeptide(L)'
;VDTSSSITEIDATSAIATATLANGADGQVKTIINTSTSGTNVVTITPANLRGFTNILLNAPGETVTCLFKNSAWNIIAGNGFTTS
;
A
#
# COMPACT_ATOMS: atom_id res chain seq x y z
N VAL A 1 -7.57 0.77 -4.46
CA VAL A 1 -7.67 0.35 -3.05
C VAL A 1 -8.89 0.99 -2.41
N ASP A 2 -9.70 0.17 -1.79
CA ASP A 2 -10.91 0.61 -1.12
C ASP A 2 -10.54 1.32 0.20
N THR A 3 -11.03 2.54 0.39
CA THR A 3 -10.76 3.31 1.61
C THR A 3 -11.80 3.08 2.70
N SER A 4 -12.88 2.33 2.41
CA SER A 4 -13.88 2.00 3.43
C SER A 4 -13.43 0.84 4.33
N SER A 5 -12.46 0.04 3.91
CA SER A 5 -11.86 -1.03 4.70
C SER A 5 -10.53 -0.59 5.29
N SER A 6 -10.21 -1.06 6.48
CA SER A 6 -8.90 -0.76 7.09
C SER A 6 -7.77 -1.65 6.56
N ILE A 7 -8.10 -2.78 5.94
CA ILE A 7 -7.11 -3.73 5.42
C ILE A 7 -7.47 -4.09 3.98
N THR A 8 -6.46 -4.09 3.09
CA THR A 8 -6.61 -4.52 1.71
C THR A 8 -5.53 -5.57 1.40
N GLU A 9 -5.96 -6.68 0.82
CA GLU A 9 -5.07 -7.73 0.35
C GLU A 9 -4.90 -7.59 -1.16
N ILE A 10 -3.66 -7.70 -1.65
CA ILE A 10 -3.37 -7.67 -3.09
C ILE A 10 -2.54 -8.89 -3.42
N ASP A 11 -3.05 -9.70 -4.36
CA ASP A 11 -2.38 -10.92 -4.82
C ASP A 11 -1.77 -10.66 -6.20
N ALA A 12 -0.46 -10.77 -6.30
CA ALA A 12 0.29 -10.62 -7.53
C ALA A 12 0.98 -11.94 -7.95
N THR A 13 0.43 -13.08 -7.52
CA THR A 13 1.03 -14.40 -7.81
C THR A 13 1.20 -14.62 -9.32
N SER A 14 0.22 -14.25 -10.11
CA SER A 14 0.22 -14.52 -11.56
C SER A 14 0.80 -13.38 -12.40
N ALA A 15 0.82 -12.17 -11.89
CA ALA A 15 1.29 -11.00 -12.65
C ALA A 15 1.56 -9.83 -11.70
N ILE A 16 2.34 -8.85 -12.20
CA ILE A 16 2.56 -7.59 -11.50
C ILE A 16 1.21 -6.91 -11.26
N ALA A 17 1.01 -6.40 -10.06
CA ALA A 17 -0.20 -5.67 -9.69
C ALA A 17 0.12 -4.19 -9.42
N THR A 18 -0.76 -3.33 -9.88
CA THR A 18 -0.70 -1.90 -9.58
C THR A 18 -2.01 -1.48 -8.92
N ALA A 19 -1.92 -0.56 -7.99
CA ALA A 19 -3.08 -0.09 -7.26
C ALA A 19 -2.99 1.41 -7.00
N THR A 20 -4.14 2.04 -6.89
CA THR A 20 -4.23 3.44 -6.47
C THR A 20 -4.86 3.50 -5.09
N LEU A 21 -4.61 4.56 -4.37
CA LEU A 21 -5.20 4.80 -3.05
C LEU A 21 -5.70 6.22 -3.02
N ALA A 22 -7.02 6.39 -3.03
CA ALA A 22 -7.63 7.71 -2.94
C ALA A 22 -7.39 8.32 -1.57
N ASN A 23 -7.54 9.64 -1.48
CA ASN A 23 -7.46 10.33 -0.19
C ASN A 23 -8.51 9.78 0.77
N GLY A 24 -8.14 9.68 2.03
CA GLY A 24 -9.06 9.27 3.08
C GLY A 24 -9.55 10.44 3.93
N ALA A 25 -10.05 10.12 5.11
CA ALA A 25 -10.42 11.11 6.11
C ALA A 25 -9.31 11.24 7.14
N ASP A 26 -9.15 12.41 7.74
CA ASP A 26 -8.16 12.64 8.78
C ASP A 26 -8.28 11.59 9.90
N GLY A 27 -7.17 10.95 10.23
CA GLY A 27 -7.12 9.90 11.22
C GLY A 27 -7.39 8.49 10.68
N GLN A 28 -7.73 8.35 9.42
CA GLN A 28 -7.97 7.04 8.82
C GLN A 28 -6.67 6.27 8.67
N VAL A 29 -6.68 5.00 9.10
CA VAL A 29 -5.54 4.10 8.99
C VAL A 29 -5.85 3.01 7.97
N LYS A 30 -4.90 2.74 7.09
CA LYS A 30 -5.05 1.73 6.04
C LYS A 30 -3.81 0.83 6.02
N THR A 31 -4.02 -0.48 6.07
CA THR A 31 -2.95 -1.48 5.91
C THR A 31 -3.14 -2.22 4.59
N ILE A 32 -2.06 -2.36 3.83
CA ILE A 32 -2.07 -3.08 2.56
C ILE A 32 -1.07 -4.22 2.66
N ILE A 33 -1.48 -5.41 2.24
CA ILE A 33 -0.70 -6.65 2.36
C ILE A 33 -0.55 -7.27 0.99
N ASN A 34 0.67 -7.67 0.63
CA ASN A 34 0.90 -8.52 -0.53
C ASN A 34 0.63 -9.97 -0.12
N THR A 35 -0.51 -10.50 -0.54
CA THR A 35 -0.94 -11.86 -0.20
C THR A 35 -0.59 -12.88 -1.28
N SER A 36 0.33 -12.56 -2.18
CA SER A 36 0.80 -13.50 -3.21
C SER A 36 1.28 -14.78 -2.56
N THR A 37 1.00 -15.92 -3.21
CA THR A 37 1.39 -17.23 -2.70
C THR A 37 2.75 -17.68 -3.20
N SER A 38 3.23 -17.08 -4.28
CA SER A 38 4.54 -17.41 -4.85
C SER A 38 4.98 -16.29 -5.81
N GLY A 39 6.24 -16.36 -6.24
CA GLY A 39 6.76 -15.45 -7.24
C GLY A 39 7.37 -14.18 -6.63
N THR A 40 7.85 -13.33 -7.52
CA THR A 40 8.53 -12.09 -7.17
C THR A 40 7.86 -10.88 -7.82
N ASN A 41 6.59 -11.00 -8.20
CA ASN A 41 5.87 -9.90 -8.80
C ASN A 41 5.68 -8.77 -7.78
N VAL A 42 5.97 -7.56 -8.22
CA VAL A 42 5.88 -6.38 -7.39
C VAL A 42 4.43 -5.90 -7.34
N VAL A 43 3.97 -5.57 -6.14
CA VAL A 43 2.75 -4.79 -5.95
C VAL A 43 3.17 -3.34 -5.81
N THR A 44 2.74 -2.48 -6.73
CA THR A 44 3.02 -1.05 -6.68
C THR A 44 1.75 -0.30 -6.32
N ILE A 45 1.82 0.48 -5.26
CA ILE A 45 0.71 1.31 -4.79
C ILE A 45 1.08 2.77 -5.05
N THR A 46 0.20 3.48 -5.77
CA THR A 46 0.39 4.90 -6.06
C THR A 46 -0.73 5.69 -5.40
N PRO A 47 -0.54 6.18 -4.16
CA PRO A 47 -1.53 7.02 -3.51
C PRO A 47 -1.71 8.35 -4.24
N ALA A 48 -2.92 8.90 -4.19
CA ALA A 48 -3.20 10.22 -4.76
C ALA A 48 -2.30 11.29 -4.13
N ASN A 49 -2.07 11.19 -2.82
CA ASN A 49 -1.15 12.06 -2.10
C ASN A 49 -0.41 11.23 -1.06
N LEU A 50 0.89 11.06 -1.25
CA LEU A 50 1.77 10.34 -0.32
C LEU A 50 2.86 11.29 0.12
N ARG A 51 2.99 11.48 1.42
CA ARG A 51 3.97 12.42 1.96
C ARG A 51 5.38 11.90 1.81
N GLY A 52 6.20 12.64 1.09
CA GLY A 52 7.63 12.36 0.95
C GLY A 52 7.99 11.39 -0.17
N PHE A 53 7.01 10.68 -0.77
CA PHE A 53 7.26 9.66 -1.78
C PHE A 53 6.18 9.67 -2.84
N THR A 54 6.38 8.93 -3.93
CA THR A 54 5.38 8.79 -5.00
C THR A 54 4.70 7.42 -4.96
N ASN A 55 5.48 6.36 -4.74
CA ASN A 55 4.99 4.99 -4.78
C ASN A 55 5.43 4.21 -3.55
N ILE A 56 4.65 3.18 -3.22
CA ILE A 56 5.00 2.16 -2.23
C ILE A 56 5.07 0.83 -2.96
N LEU A 57 6.13 0.07 -2.74
CA LEU A 57 6.35 -1.20 -3.41
C LEU A 57 6.39 -2.34 -2.38
N LEU A 58 5.59 -3.37 -2.64
CA LEU A 58 5.59 -4.62 -1.89
C LEU A 58 6.11 -5.70 -2.83
N ASN A 59 7.37 -6.08 -2.67
CA ASN A 59 8.10 -6.86 -3.66
C ASN A 59 8.02 -8.37 -3.46
N ALA A 60 7.48 -8.82 -2.34
CA ALA A 60 7.44 -10.23 -2.00
C ALA A 60 6.20 -10.56 -1.18
N PRO A 61 5.77 -11.84 -1.21
CA PRO A 61 4.65 -12.28 -0.38
C PRO A 61 4.86 -11.94 1.09
N GLY A 62 3.82 -11.45 1.74
CA GLY A 62 3.85 -11.10 3.16
C GLY A 62 4.34 -9.71 3.48
N GLU A 63 4.83 -8.95 2.51
CA GLU A 63 5.19 -7.56 2.77
C GLU A 63 3.95 -6.70 3.00
N THR A 64 4.07 -5.75 3.91
CA THR A 64 2.95 -4.91 4.34
C THR A 64 3.37 -3.46 4.46
N VAL A 65 2.38 -2.56 4.37
CA VAL A 65 2.56 -1.15 4.67
C VAL A 65 1.30 -0.64 5.37
N THR A 66 1.49 0.19 6.38
CA THR A 66 0.40 0.84 7.11
C THR A 66 0.54 2.34 6.98
N CYS A 67 -0.53 3.00 6.55
CA CYS A 67 -0.54 4.44 6.32
C CYS A 67 -1.64 5.10 7.14
N LEU A 68 -1.37 6.32 7.57
CA LEU A 68 -2.31 7.19 8.27
C LEU A 68 -2.59 8.41 7.39
N PHE A 69 -3.88 8.69 7.13
CA PHE A 69 -4.25 9.90 6.40
C PHE A 69 -4.36 11.07 7.36
N LYS A 70 -3.53 12.08 7.14
CA LYS A 70 -3.51 13.27 7.99
C LYS A 70 -2.94 14.45 7.20
N ASN A 71 -3.54 15.62 7.37
CA ASN A 71 -3.09 16.84 6.70
C ASN A 71 -3.04 16.68 5.18
N SER A 72 -4.12 16.14 4.62
CA SER A 72 -4.34 15.98 3.17
C SER A 72 -3.38 15.01 2.47
N ALA A 73 -2.73 14.13 3.20
CA ALA A 73 -1.82 13.14 2.62
C ALA A 73 -1.78 11.85 3.45
N TRP A 74 -1.45 10.75 2.78
CA TRP A 74 -1.12 9.50 3.45
C TRP A 74 0.31 9.58 3.99
N ASN A 75 0.49 9.16 5.22
CA ASN A 75 1.80 9.11 5.89
C ASN A 75 2.10 7.66 6.24
N ILE A 76 3.27 7.16 5.86
CA ILE A 76 3.66 5.78 6.19
C ILE A 76 4.06 5.76 7.66
N ILE A 77 3.39 4.93 8.46
CA ILE A 77 3.65 4.85 9.90
C ILE A 77 4.21 3.51 10.33
N ALA A 78 4.04 2.45 9.54
CA ALA A 78 4.56 1.13 9.87
C ALA A 78 4.56 0.25 8.62
N GLY A 79 5.18 -0.92 8.72
CA GLY A 79 5.18 -1.90 7.66
C GLY A 79 6.34 -2.87 7.82
N ASN A 80 6.41 -3.84 6.90
CA ASN A 80 7.45 -4.85 6.90
C ASN A 80 7.88 -5.14 5.48
N GLY A 81 9.13 -4.86 5.16
CA GLY A 81 9.73 -5.18 3.88
C GLY A 81 9.39 -4.24 2.73
N PHE A 82 8.48 -3.30 2.90
CA PHE A 82 8.11 -2.36 1.83
C PHE A 82 9.30 -1.46 1.45
N THR A 83 9.27 -0.98 0.20
CA THR A 83 10.19 0.07 -0.27
C THR A 83 9.38 1.22 -0.83
N THR A 84 10.03 2.36 -1.05
CA THR A 84 9.40 3.57 -1.56
C THR A 84 10.19 4.14 -2.73
N SER A 85 9.50 4.92 -3.54
CA SER A 85 10.15 5.60 -4.66
C SER A 85 9.58 6.99 -4.90
#